data_d246167bcfeb8aeeafb988303f7641bd
#
_entry.id   d246167bcfeb8aeeafb988303f7641bd
#
_cell.length_a   1.000
_cell.length_b   1.000
_cell.length_c   1.000
_cell.angle_alpha   90.00
_cell.angle_beta   90.00
_cell.angle_gamma   90.00
#
_symmetry.space_group_name_H-M   'P 1'
#
loop_
_entity.id
_entity.type
_entity.pdbx_description
1 polymer ?
#
loop_
_entity_poly.entity_id
_entity_poly.type
_entity_poly.pdbx_seq_one_letter_code
_entity_poly.pdbx_strand_id
1 'polypeptide(L)'
;MKIIQLKDKNWRIANLYKIRDKEGKLIKFRRNRTQKHFNNNLHTRNLILKSRQLGFTTDEVIDSLDEVLFNPNRDILLIAHNLEAGESIFTKKINFAWEKIRPEIRELYQVDNKTSKTLKFNFGNKGFSSIAVDTSGRSGTYHRVHITEFADLCKKYPKKVIDIIEGTIPAVPTTGRIDIESTSQGASGEFFEMFMNAWDRDKPTSSLEWKAHFYNWTWDDAELEKIKEIPYLEMEQSNKFERYAQMHQLNPIQITYYYQKWLSLNKKWNSLKREYPTTPAEAFEAIAEGTFYGELIAAMEETGRISLFPYDRALKVHTVWDLGVGKNMVVGFYQKDTAINRLRKIDYLEGEGSEALPEMIERVLRKRYNFGKHFGPHDLDATDIGTGQTRLQTARKLGLNFIVVEDLPLEDGINVATLALDKLVVDKENCKKWILAMKSYGREWDEKRGMYKDEPYHNWASHGADEWRYAAIAEKKMTNDLQNLNRPFYDETVKIWRNE
;
A
#
# COMPACT_ATOMS: atom_id res chain seq x y z
N MET A 1 2.74 -43.09 22.11
CA MET A 1 1.83 -42.19 21.36
C MET A 1 0.87 -43.07 20.57
N LYS A 2 -0.45 -42.82 20.66
CA LYS A 2 -1.43 -43.66 19.90
C LYS A 2 -1.45 -43.19 18.44
N ILE A 3 -1.37 -44.10 17.47
CA ILE A 3 -1.42 -43.80 16.02
C ILE A 3 -2.63 -42.95 15.64
N ILE A 4 -3.75 -43.13 16.33
CA ILE A 4 -5.00 -42.37 16.16
C ILE A 4 -4.77 -40.85 16.34
N GLN A 5 -3.90 -40.44 17.24
CA GLN A 5 -3.60 -39.04 17.52
C GLN A 5 -2.85 -38.35 16.36
N LEU A 6 -2.05 -39.11 15.60
CA LEU A 6 -1.33 -38.58 14.43
C LEU A 6 -2.25 -38.33 13.23
N LYS A 7 -3.47 -38.83 13.21
CA LYS A 7 -4.44 -38.50 12.16
C LYS A 7 -5.08 -37.12 12.34
N ASP A 8 -5.11 -36.62 13.56
CA ASP A 8 -5.70 -35.32 13.87
C ASP A 8 -4.65 -34.21 13.69
N LYS A 9 -4.85 -33.33 12.68
CA LYS A 9 -3.99 -32.18 12.40
C LYS A 9 -3.88 -31.22 13.58
N ASN A 10 -4.99 -30.92 14.24
CA ASN A 10 -4.99 -29.99 15.37
C ASN A 10 -4.18 -30.52 16.55
N TRP A 11 -4.29 -31.84 16.80
CA TRP A 11 -3.45 -32.48 17.80
C TRP A 11 -1.97 -32.43 17.41
N ARG A 12 -1.61 -32.70 16.15
CA ARG A 12 -0.21 -32.66 15.68
C ARG A 12 0.38 -31.26 15.87
N ILE A 13 -0.32 -30.24 15.39
CA ILE A 13 0.12 -28.83 15.50
C ILE A 13 0.38 -28.48 16.97
N ALA A 14 -0.49 -28.88 17.89
CA ALA A 14 -0.34 -28.54 19.32
C ALA A 14 0.71 -29.37 20.06
N ASN A 15 1.15 -30.53 19.53
CA ASN A 15 1.94 -31.48 20.31
C ASN A 15 3.28 -31.91 19.68
N LEU A 16 3.44 -31.80 18.35
CA LEU A 16 4.65 -32.29 17.69
C LEU A 16 5.73 -31.20 17.55
N TYR A 17 5.33 -29.98 17.33
CA TYR A 17 6.26 -28.93 16.94
C TYR A 17 6.75 -28.11 18.14
N LYS A 18 8.00 -27.69 18.06
CA LYS A 18 8.62 -26.76 19.01
C LYS A 18 9.17 -25.56 18.27
N ILE A 19 9.09 -24.41 18.92
CA ILE A 19 9.59 -23.13 18.41
C ILE A 19 10.45 -22.44 19.48
N ARG A 20 11.18 -21.43 19.12
CA ARG A 20 11.74 -20.46 20.06
C ARG A 20 10.76 -19.31 20.23
N ASP A 21 10.47 -18.94 21.45
CA ASP A 21 9.71 -17.73 21.75
C ASP A 21 10.56 -16.44 21.55
N LYS A 22 9.98 -15.29 21.86
CA LYS A 22 10.66 -13.98 21.74
C LYS A 22 11.90 -13.85 22.67
N GLU A 23 11.93 -14.61 23.75
CA GLU A 23 13.04 -14.67 24.73
C GLU A 23 14.07 -15.76 24.40
N GLY A 24 13.90 -16.47 23.27
CA GLY A 24 14.80 -17.53 22.85
C GLY A 24 14.57 -18.89 23.51
N LYS A 25 13.56 -19.02 24.37
CA LYS A 25 13.21 -20.25 25.09
C LYS A 25 12.54 -21.26 24.16
N LEU A 26 12.93 -22.53 24.32
CA LEU A 26 12.32 -23.62 23.58
C LEU A 26 10.94 -23.96 24.18
N ILE A 27 9.89 -23.73 23.43
CA ILE A 27 8.50 -24.02 23.84
C ILE A 27 7.79 -24.92 22.81
N LYS A 28 6.73 -25.61 23.26
CA LYS A 28 5.80 -26.27 22.33
C LYS A 28 5.02 -25.20 21.57
N PHE A 29 4.89 -25.38 20.25
CA PHE A 29 4.03 -24.51 19.46
C PHE A 29 2.56 -24.75 19.83
N ARG A 30 1.86 -23.66 20.08
CA ARG A 30 0.41 -23.65 20.24
C ARG A 30 -0.12 -22.39 19.58
N ARG A 31 -1.10 -22.54 18.70
CA ARG A 31 -1.75 -21.39 18.07
C ARG A 31 -2.31 -20.44 19.11
N ASN A 32 -1.95 -19.16 19.02
CA ASN A 32 -2.56 -18.08 19.78
C ASN A 32 -3.98 -17.77 19.27
N ARG A 33 -4.67 -16.79 19.87
CA ARG A 33 -6.03 -16.40 19.49
C ARG A 33 -6.11 -15.99 18.01
N THR A 34 -5.20 -15.16 17.55
CA THR A 34 -5.13 -14.66 16.17
C THR A 34 -5.00 -15.79 15.17
N GLN A 35 -4.04 -16.68 15.40
CA GLN A 35 -3.76 -17.83 14.54
C GLN A 35 -4.93 -18.83 14.52
N LYS A 36 -5.58 -19.07 15.66
CA LYS A 36 -6.80 -19.91 15.73
C LYS A 36 -7.93 -19.28 14.93
N HIS A 37 -8.18 -17.99 15.11
CA HIS A 37 -9.22 -17.28 14.38
C HIS A 37 -8.98 -17.35 12.88
N PHE A 38 -7.76 -17.05 12.43
CA PHE A 38 -7.39 -17.14 11.02
C PHE A 38 -7.63 -18.55 10.46
N ASN A 39 -7.12 -19.60 11.15
CA ASN A 39 -7.27 -20.98 10.70
C ASN A 39 -8.73 -21.46 10.66
N ASN A 40 -9.61 -20.92 11.50
CA ASN A 40 -11.04 -21.20 11.47
C ASN A 40 -11.78 -20.45 10.35
N ASN A 41 -11.17 -19.44 9.76
CA ASN A 41 -11.74 -18.58 8.72
C ASN A 41 -11.00 -18.64 7.38
N LEU A 42 -10.21 -19.70 7.17
CA LEU A 42 -9.42 -19.89 5.96
C LEU A 42 -10.26 -19.89 4.69
N HIS A 43 -9.66 -19.38 3.64
CA HIS A 43 -10.10 -19.48 2.26
C HIS A 43 -8.95 -20.00 1.39
N THR A 44 -9.18 -20.29 0.12
CA THR A 44 -8.12 -20.69 -0.82
C THR A 44 -7.19 -19.54 -1.19
N ARG A 45 -7.66 -18.31 -1.10
CA ARG A 45 -6.92 -17.07 -1.38
C ARG A 45 -7.12 -16.10 -0.21
N ASN A 46 -6.07 -15.86 0.58
CA ASN A 46 -6.14 -15.04 1.79
C ASN A 46 -5.20 -13.83 1.68
N LEU A 47 -5.70 -12.64 1.99
CA LEU A 47 -4.93 -11.41 2.15
C LEU A 47 -4.99 -11.00 3.62
N ILE A 48 -3.85 -10.91 4.27
CA ILE A 48 -3.77 -10.69 5.71
C ILE A 48 -3.02 -9.38 5.97
N LEU A 49 -3.79 -8.34 6.27
CA LEU A 49 -3.26 -7.11 6.83
C LEU A 49 -3.18 -7.26 8.35
N LYS A 50 -2.00 -7.08 8.90
CA LYS A 50 -1.76 -7.36 10.31
C LYS A 50 -0.89 -6.32 10.99
N SER A 51 -1.06 -6.20 12.30
CA SER A 51 -0.08 -5.56 13.17
C SER A 51 1.20 -6.42 13.28
N ARG A 52 2.28 -5.79 13.69
CA ARG A 52 3.56 -6.46 13.92
C ARG A 52 3.45 -7.58 14.95
N GLN A 53 4.26 -8.63 14.73
CA GLN A 53 4.57 -9.68 15.72
C GLN A 53 3.39 -10.56 16.18
N LEU A 54 2.30 -10.68 15.43
CA LEU A 54 1.18 -11.59 15.73
C LEU A 54 1.46 -13.07 15.44
N GLY A 55 2.66 -13.39 14.93
CA GLY A 55 3.15 -14.76 14.78
C GLY A 55 2.64 -15.49 13.52
N PHE A 56 2.08 -14.82 12.52
CA PHE A 56 1.56 -15.42 11.29
C PHE A 56 2.60 -16.26 10.55
N THR A 57 3.76 -15.71 10.25
CA THR A 57 4.84 -16.46 9.56
C THR A 57 5.23 -17.74 10.30
N THR A 58 5.13 -17.76 11.62
CA THR A 58 5.44 -18.97 12.41
C THR A 58 4.35 -20.01 12.29
N ASP A 59 3.07 -19.61 12.34
CA ASP A 59 1.93 -20.52 12.13
C ASP A 59 1.94 -21.11 10.72
N GLU A 60 2.15 -20.28 9.71
CA GLU A 60 2.22 -20.68 8.31
C GLU A 60 3.35 -21.68 8.05
N VAL A 61 4.51 -21.48 8.65
CA VAL A 61 5.64 -22.42 8.58
C VAL A 61 5.29 -23.76 9.22
N ILE A 62 4.73 -23.74 10.42
CA ILE A 62 4.37 -24.99 11.14
C ILE A 62 3.25 -25.74 10.42
N ASP A 63 2.23 -25.03 9.93
CA ASP A 63 1.13 -25.61 9.18
C ASP A 63 1.57 -26.21 7.85
N SER A 64 2.50 -25.53 7.15
CA SER A 64 3.11 -26.00 5.92
C SER A 64 4.01 -27.21 6.14
N LEU A 65 4.82 -27.20 7.19
CA LEU A 65 5.66 -28.34 7.55
C LEU A 65 4.81 -29.57 7.93
N ASP A 66 3.72 -29.38 8.66
CA ASP A 66 2.77 -30.46 8.97
C ASP A 66 2.13 -31.03 7.71
N GLU A 67 1.77 -30.14 6.75
CA GLU A 67 1.16 -30.56 5.50
C GLU A 67 2.09 -31.46 4.68
N VAL A 68 3.35 -31.08 4.49
CA VAL A 68 4.32 -31.88 3.71
C VAL A 68 4.77 -33.15 4.42
N LEU A 69 4.71 -33.20 5.76
CA LEU A 69 5.06 -34.39 6.54
C LEU A 69 3.96 -35.47 6.52
N PHE A 70 2.69 -35.06 6.48
CA PHE A 70 1.59 -35.98 6.64
C PHE A 70 0.79 -36.25 5.36
N ASN A 71 1.15 -35.57 4.25
CA ASN A 71 0.51 -35.78 2.95
C ASN A 71 1.58 -35.95 1.87
N PRO A 72 1.60 -37.02 1.10
CA PRO A 72 2.48 -37.16 -0.06
C PRO A 72 2.04 -36.24 -1.20
N ASN A 73 2.96 -35.94 -2.11
CA ASN A 73 2.76 -35.16 -3.30
C ASN A 73 2.27 -33.73 -2.98
N ARG A 74 2.92 -33.09 -2.01
CA ARG A 74 2.67 -31.71 -1.63
C ARG A 74 3.93 -30.87 -1.82
N ASP A 75 3.86 -29.88 -2.70
CA ASP A 75 4.92 -28.89 -2.88
C ASP A 75 4.42 -27.56 -2.35
N ILE A 76 5.16 -27.00 -1.38
CA ILE A 76 4.84 -25.76 -0.71
C ILE A 76 5.98 -24.78 -0.88
N LEU A 77 5.63 -23.55 -1.26
CA LEU A 77 6.57 -22.45 -1.43
C LEU A 77 6.28 -21.33 -0.43
N LEU A 78 7.35 -20.88 0.24
CA LEU A 78 7.33 -19.63 1.01
C LEU A 78 8.13 -18.58 0.23
N ILE A 79 7.53 -17.42 -0.01
CA ILE A 79 8.19 -16.30 -0.66
C ILE A 79 8.52 -15.25 0.40
N ALA A 80 9.81 -14.91 0.50
CA ALA A 80 10.31 -13.84 1.34
C ALA A 80 10.75 -12.64 0.48
N HIS A 81 10.76 -11.46 1.07
CA HIS A 81 11.10 -10.23 0.36
C HIS A 81 12.55 -10.20 -0.16
N ASN A 82 13.49 -10.93 0.47
CA ASN A 82 14.85 -11.11 0.00
C ASN A 82 15.41 -12.48 0.40
N LEU A 83 16.57 -12.84 -0.15
CA LEU A 83 17.24 -14.13 0.09
C LEU A 83 17.62 -14.35 1.56
N GLU A 84 18.16 -13.33 2.22
CA GLU A 84 18.60 -13.44 3.62
C GLU A 84 17.40 -13.70 4.55
N ALA A 85 16.29 -12.99 4.35
CA ALA A 85 15.04 -13.25 5.06
C ALA A 85 14.54 -14.67 4.79
N GLY A 86 14.62 -15.14 3.55
CA GLY A 86 14.26 -16.50 3.17
C GLY A 86 15.10 -17.56 3.89
N GLU A 87 16.40 -17.42 3.88
CA GLU A 87 17.35 -18.33 4.57
C GLU A 87 17.14 -18.29 6.09
N SER A 88 16.83 -17.11 6.64
CA SER A 88 16.50 -16.97 8.06
C SER A 88 15.20 -17.70 8.41
N ILE A 89 14.14 -17.58 7.59
CA ILE A 89 12.89 -18.32 7.77
C ILE A 89 13.15 -19.84 7.70
N PHE A 90 13.88 -20.26 6.68
CA PHE A 90 14.20 -21.69 6.53
C PHE A 90 14.95 -22.21 7.75
N THR A 91 16.07 -21.62 8.09
CA THR A 91 16.97 -22.11 9.14
C THR A 91 16.35 -22.01 10.52
N LYS A 92 15.79 -20.82 10.85
CA LYS A 92 15.34 -20.51 12.22
C LYS A 92 13.91 -21.01 12.51
N LYS A 93 13.11 -21.31 11.48
CA LYS A 93 11.74 -21.77 11.65
C LYS A 93 11.49 -23.15 11.06
N ILE A 94 11.64 -23.36 9.75
CA ILE A 94 11.32 -24.65 9.09
C ILE A 94 12.24 -25.76 9.60
N ASN A 95 13.54 -25.59 9.35
CA ASN A 95 14.53 -26.59 9.72
C ASN A 95 14.60 -26.79 11.25
N PHE A 96 14.52 -25.69 12.00
CA PHE A 96 14.48 -25.75 13.45
C PHE A 96 13.28 -26.57 13.97
N ALA A 97 12.08 -26.31 13.47
CA ALA A 97 10.89 -27.05 13.86
C ALA A 97 11.00 -28.53 13.50
N TRP A 98 11.50 -28.85 12.29
CA TRP A 98 11.79 -30.23 11.85
C TRP A 98 12.76 -30.93 12.78
N GLU A 99 13.90 -30.33 13.10
CA GLU A 99 14.94 -30.93 13.95
C GLU A 99 14.48 -31.15 15.41
N LYS A 100 13.46 -30.43 15.86
CA LYS A 100 12.90 -30.55 17.21
C LYS A 100 11.71 -31.49 17.31
N ILE A 101 11.28 -32.10 16.18
CA ILE A 101 10.34 -33.23 16.21
C ILE A 101 11.05 -34.41 16.88
N ARG A 102 10.28 -35.22 17.58
CA ARG A 102 10.80 -36.43 18.26
C ARG A 102 11.51 -37.35 17.27
N PRO A 103 12.66 -37.96 17.63
CA PRO A 103 13.44 -38.83 16.74
C PRO A 103 12.58 -39.96 16.15
N GLU A 104 11.73 -40.60 16.96
CA GLU A 104 10.91 -41.72 16.55
C GLU A 104 9.90 -41.36 15.43
N ILE A 105 9.56 -40.11 15.30
CA ILE A 105 8.72 -39.61 14.20
C ILE A 105 9.60 -39.24 13.01
N ARG A 106 10.74 -38.58 13.24
CA ARG A 106 11.64 -38.20 12.15
C ARG A 106 12.20 -39.40 11.40
N GLU A 107 12.47 -40.49 12.10
CA GLU A 107 12.97 -41.73 11.54
C GLU A 107 11.95 -42.44 10.61
N LEU A 108 10.66 -42.11 10.70
CA LEU A 108 9.64 -42.55 9.76
C LEU A 108 9.75 -41.94 8.37
N TYR A 109 10.52 -40.83 8.25
CA TYR A 109 10.66 -40.08 7.03
C TYR A 109 12.08 -40.11 6.50
N GLN A 110 12.24 -40.51 5.27
CA GLN A 110 13.50 -40.37 4.55
C GLN A 110 13.56 -38.94 3.99
N VAL A 111 14.54 -38.17 4.45
CA VAL A 111 14.83 -36.82 3.86
C VAL A 111 15.67 -37.07 2.61
N ASP A 112 15.04 -36.80 1.45
CA ASP A 112 15.68 -37.00 0.14
C ASP A 112 16.65 -35.89 -0.24
N ASN A 113 16.27 -34.64 0.07
CA ASN A 113 17.10 -33.46 -0.16
C ASN A 113 16.92 -32.43 0.94
N LYS A 114 18.05 -31.89 1.42
CA LYS A 114 18.11 -30.79 2.36
C LYS A 114 19.17 -29.80 1.91
N THR A 115 18.70 -28.60 1.53
CA THR A 115 19.57 -27.46 1.22
C THR A 115 19.38 -26.35 2.24
N SER A 116 20.00 -25.18 2.04
CA SER A 116 19.72 -23.99 2.84
C SER A 116 18.31 -23.39 2.63
N LYS A 117 17.57 -23.89 1.63
CA LYS A 117 16.26 -23.34 1.22
C LYS A 117 15.18 -24.39 1.00
N THR A 118 15.50 -25.66 0.99
CA THR A 118 14.54 -26.72 0.65
C THR A 118 14.68 -27.92 1.58
N LEU A 119 13.56 -28.49 1.96
CA LEU A 119 13.45 -29.73 2.68
C LEU A 119 12.47 -30.62 1.93
N LYS A 120 12.92 -31.78 1.44
CA LYS A 120 12.15 -32.74 0.64
C LYS A 120 12.06 -34.08 1.35
N PHE A 121 10.85 -34.61 1.46
CA PHE A 121 10.51 -35.88 2.12
C PHE A 121 10.11 -36.93 1.10
N ASN A 122 10.62 -38.12 1.26
CA ASN A 122 10.32 -39.28 0.42
C ASN A 122 9.30 -40.19 1.12
N PHE A 123 8.23 -40.52 0.43
CA PHE A 123 7.17 -41.40 0.87
C PHE A 123 7.20 -42.77 0.16
N GLY A 124 8.34 -43.15 -0.41
CA GLY A 124 8.49 -44.35 -1.21
C GLY A 124 7.63 -44.29 -2.48
N ASN A 125 6.88 -45.37 -2.71
CA ASN A 125 6.00 -45.48 -3.90
C ASN A 125 4.86 -44.44 -3.92
N LYS A 126 4.66 -43.66 -2.85
CA LYS A 126 3.63 -42.60 -2.80
C LYS A 126 4.14 -41.23 -3.27
N GLY A 127 5.41 -41.14 -3.65
CA GLY A 127 6.00 -39.90 -4.18
C GLY A 127 6.72 -39.05 -3.13
N PHE A 128 6.85 -37.77 -3.41
CA PHE A 128 7.62 -36.82 -2.59
C PHE A 128 6.76 -35.64 -2.17
N SER A 129 7.15 -35.02 -1.08
CA SER A 129 6.62 -33.70 -0.70
C SER A 129 7.76 -32.76 -0.37
N SER A 130 7.62 -31.47 -0.68
CA SER A 130 8.66 -30.50 -0.41
C SER A 130 8.14 -29.21 0.17
N ILE A 131 8.97 -28.57 1.01
CA ILE A 131 8.81 -27.19 1.45
C ILE A 131 10.06 -26.41 1.08
N ALA A 132 9.87 -25.33 0.33
CA ALA A 132 10.96 -24.51 -0.15
C ALA A 132 10.73 -23.04 0.22
N VAL A 133 11.83 -22.29 0.31
CA VAL A 133 11.80 -20.84 0.47
C VAL A 133 12.55 -20.19 -0.69
N ASP A 134 11.92 -19.19 -1.33
CA ASP A 134 12.51 -18.45 -2.45
C ASP A 134 12.06 -16.98 -2.40
N THR A 135 12.51 -16.20 -3.36
CA THR A 135 12.10 -14.80 -3.59
C THR A 135 11.11 -14.64 -4.76
N SER A 136 10.88 -15.71 -5.52
CA SER A 136 9.89 -15.83 -6.60
C SER A 136 9.59 -17.31 -6.87
N GLY A 137 8.53 -17.63 -7.59
CA GLY A 137 8.10 -19.02 -7.79
C GLY A 137 7.67 -19.36 -9.22
N ARG A 138 8.25 -18.72 -10.24
CA ARG A 138 7.82 -18.87 -11.65
C ARG A 138 7.89 -20.28 -12.23
N SER A 139 8.75 -21.16 -11.71
CA SER A 139 9.09 -22.43 -12.38
C SER A 139 8.46 -23.68 -11.75
N GLY A 140 7.53 -23.56 -10.82
CA GLY A 140 6.95 -24.70 -10.12
C GLY A 140 5.43 -24.69 -10.09
N THR A 141 4.84 -25.88 -9.92
CA THR A 141 3.43 -26.05 -9.54
C THR A 141 3.38 -26.28 -8.03
N TYR A 142 2.70 -25.40 -7.31
CA TYR A 142 2.64 -25.46 -5.85
C TYR A 142 1.22 -25.70 -5.37
N HIS A 143 1.06 -26.55 -4.36
CA HIS A 143 -0.21 -26.81 -3.72
C HIS A 143 -0.56 -25.73 -2.68
N ARG A 144 0.49 -25.06 -2.18
CA ARG A 144 0.36 -23.92 -1.27
C ARG A 144 1.50 -22.94 -1.49
N VAL A 145 1.16 -21.65 -1.45
CA VAL A 145 2.12 -20.55 -1.48
C VAL A 145 1.84 -19.63 -0.31
N HIS A 146 2.88 -19.30 0.47
CA HIS A 146 2.82 -18.29 1.50
C HIS A 146 3.78 -17.15 1.14
N ILE A 147 3.28 -15.91 1.09
CA ILE A 147 4.07 -14.73 0.78
C ILE A 147 4.08 -13.83 2.01
N THR A 148 5.26 -13.60 2.57
CA THR A 148 5.44 -12.77 3.76
C THR A 148 5.97 -11.38 3.41
N GLU A 149 5.48 -10.36 4.13
CA GLU A 149 5.84 -8.94 3.96
C GLU A 149 5.64 -8.43 2.51
N PHE A 150 4.48 -8.77 1.94
CA PHE A 150 4.19 -8.49 0.52
C PHE A 150 4.10 -7.00 0.20
N ALA A 151 3.60 -6.15 1.12
CA ALA A 151 3.59 -4.70 0.90
C ALA A 151 5.02 -4.12 0.80
N ASP A 152 5.99 -4.69 1.54
CA ASP A 152 7.40 -4.30 1.42
C ASP A 152 7.98 -4.76 0.07
N LEU A 153 7.60 -5.96 -0.40
CA LEU A 153 7.90 -6.43 -1.76
C LEU A 153 7.36 -5.48 -2.83
N CYS A 154 6.09 -5.09 -2.72
CA CYS A 154 5.44 -4.17 -3.68
C CYS A 154 6.20 -2.84 -3.76
N LYS A 155 6.68 -2.34 -2.63
CA LYS A 155 7.39 -1.07 -2.57
C LYS A 155 8.82 -1.15 -3.11
N LYS A 156 9.58 -2.17 -2.70
CA LYS A 156 11.03 -2.26 -2.97
C LYS A 156 11.36 -3.04 -4.24
N TYR A 157 10.52 -4.02 -4.62
CA TYR A 157 10.81 -4.98 -5.68
C TYR A 157 9.65 -5.15 -6.67
N PRO A 158 9.14 -4.06 -7.29
CA PRO A 158 7.93 -4.10 -8.10
C PRO A 158 8.00 -5.10 -9.28
N LYS A 159 9.19 -5.31 -9.86
CA LYS A 159 9.38 -6.32 -10.91
C LYS A 159 9.14 -7.75 -10.41
N LYS A 160 9.59 -8.07 -9.18
CA LYS A 160 9.32 -9.37 -8.57
C LYS A 160 7.83 -9.57 -8.26
N VAL A 161 7.14 -8.50 -7.90
CA VAL A 161 5.69 -8.54 -7.66
C VAL A 161 4.93 -8.93 -8.93
N ILE A 162 5.29 -8.36 -10.08
CA ILE A 162 4.73 -8.76 -11.38
C ILE A 162 4.98 -10.25 -11.63
N ASP A 163 6.20 -10.73 -11.39
CA ASP A 163 6.54 -12.15 -11.53
C ASP A 163 5.72 -13.07 -10.63
N ILE A 164 5.41 -12.62 -9.42
CA ILE A 164 4.58 -13.36 -8.47
C ILE A 164 3.12 -13.38 -8.93
N ILE A 165 2.57 -12.23 -9.31
CA ILE A 165 1.16 -12.09 -9.68
C ILE A 165 0.85 -12.80 -10.99
N GLU A 166 1.70 -12.64 -12.01
CA GLU A 166 1.48 -13.19 -13.34
C GLU A 166 2.01 -14.62 -13.50
N GLY A 167 2.96 -15.03 -12.68
CA GLY A 167 3.62 -16.34 -12.76
C GLY A 167 3.28 -17.29 -11.61
N THR A 168 3.53 -16.88 -10.36
CA THR A 168 3.41 -17.80 -9.20
C THR A 168 1.96 -18.03 -8.80
N ILE A 169 1.15 -16.98 -8.70
CA ILE A 169 -0.27 -17.09 -8.27
C ILE A 169 -1.07 -17.98 -9.23
N PRO A 170 -1.00 -17.80 -10.57
CA PRO A 170 -1.72 -18.67 -11.51
C PRO A 170 -1.23 -20.13 -11.53
N ALA A 171 0.00 -20.40 -11.11
CA ALA A 171 0.56 -21.76 -11.04
C ALA A 171 0.00 -22.57 -9.85
N VAL A 172 -0.72 -21.96 -8.92
CA VAL A 172 -1.39 -22.64 -7.80
C VAL A 172 -2.78 -23.10 -8.24
N PRO A 173 -3.09 -24.39 -8.16
CA PRO A 173 -4.42 -24.93 -8.53
C PRO A 173 -5.57 -24.23 -7.81
N THR A 174 -6.78 -24.31 -8.35
CA THR A 174 -7.98 -23.74 -7.73
C THR A 174 -8.29 -24.31 -6.35
N THR A 175 -7.87 -25.54 -6.09
CA THR A 175 -7.96 -26.22 -4.79
C THR A 175 -6.75 -25.96 -3.88
N GLY A 176 -5.70 -25.35 -4.42
CA GLY A 176 -4.53 -24.97 -3.67
C GLY A 176 -4.76 -23.72 -2.84
N ARG A 177 -3.85 -23.42 -1.93
CA ARG A 177 -3.98 -22.30 -0.99
C ARG A 177 -2.90 -21.24 -1.22
N ILE A 178 -3.29 -19.98 -1.19
CA ILE A 178 -2.36 -18.85 -1.17
C ILE A 178 -2.67 -17.95 0.02
N ASP A 179 -1.64 -17.67 0.81
CA ASP A 179 -1.69 -16.78 1.95
C ASP A 179 -0.68 -15.65 1.76
N ILE A 180 -1.16 -14.42 1.65
CA ILE A 180 -0.33 -13.23 1.51
C ILE A 180 -0.47 -12.42 2.79
N GLU A 181 0.62 -12.23 3.53
CA GLU A 181 0.61 -11.45 4.77
C GLU A 181 1.54 -10.25 4.71
N SER A 182 1.11 -9.12 5.29
CA SER A 182 1.96 -7.95 5.46
C SER A 182 1.48 -7.01 6.56
N THR A 183 2.41 -6.20 7.09
CA THR A 183 2.08 -4.87 7.60
C THR A 183 1.87 -3.92 6.42
N SER A 184 1.22 -2.77 6.64
CA SER A 184 1.02 -1.78 5.59
C SER A 184 2.32 -1.06 5.22
N GLN A 185 2.43 -0.64 3.96
CA GLN A 185 3.45 0.29 3.46
C GLN A 185 2.80 1.55 2.84
N GLY A 186 1.62 1.94 3.36
CA GLY A 186 0.84 3.07 2.88
C GLY A 186 -0.26 2.66 1.89
N ALA A 187 -1.04 3.65 1.45
CA ALA A 187 -2.20 3.45 0.59
C ALA A 187 -1.81 3.40 -0.89
N SER A 188 -0.85 2.55 -1.23
CA SER A 188 -0.39 2.39 -2.61
C SER A 188 0.20 1.02 -2.86
N GLY A 189 0.24 0.65 -4.14
CA GLY A 189 0.80 -0.60 -4.62
C GLY A 189 -0.16 -1.77 -4.52
N GLU A 190 0.27 -2.88 -5.11
CA GLU A 190 -0.56 -4.04 -5.38
C GLU A 190 -1.23 -4.63 -4.13
N PHE A 191 -0.49 -4.70 -3.00
CA PHE A 191 -1.07 -5.22 -1.76
C PHE A 191 -2.24 -4.37 -1.26
N PHE A 192 -2.11 -3.03 -1.34
CA PHE A 192 -3.19 -2.12 -0.98
C PHE A 192 -4.42 -2.32 -1.87
N GLU A 193 -4.23 -2.33 -3.20
CA GLU A 193 -5.32 -2.48 -4.16
C GLU A 193 -6.03 -3.84 -4.00
N MET A 194 -5.26 -4.92 -3.92
CA MET A 194 -5.79 -6.26 -3.69
C MET A 194 -6.58 -6.35 -2.37
N PHE A 195 -6.00 -5.80 -1.29
CA PHE A 195 -6.63 -5.85 0.03
C PHE A 195 -7.93 -5.06 0.07
N MET A 196 -7.93 -3.80 -0.41
CA MET A 196 -9.13 -2.96 -0.39
C MET A 196 -10.24 -3.54 -1.27
N ASN A 197 -9.92 -4.03 -2.46
CA ASN A 197 -10.88 -4.71 -3.33
C ASN A 197 -11.52 -5.94 -2.67
N ALA A 198 -10.75 -6.69 -1.87
CA ALA A 198 -11.27 -7.85 -1.15
C ALA A 198 -12.03 -7.45 0.13
N TRP A 199 -11.59 -6.38 0.82
CA TRP A 199 -12.21 -5.87 2.04
C TRP A 199 -13.60 -5.31 1.79
N ASP A 200 -13.77 -4.53 0.72
CA ASP A 200 -15.04 -3.88 0.36
C ASP A 200 -16.12 -4.89 -0.07
N ARG A 201 -15.74 -6.09 -0.48
CA ARG A 201 -16.68 -7.15 -0.88
C ARG A 201 -17.28 -7.96 0.26
N ASP A 202 -16.73 -7.86 1.47
CA ASP A 202 -17.13 -8.61 2.66
C ASP A 202 -16.91 -10.14 2.56
N LYS A 203 -17.37 -10.80 1.46
CA LYS A 203 -17.23 -12.25 1.28
C LYS A 203 -16.88 -12.63 -0.15
N PRO A 204 -15.89 -13.53 -0.34
CA PRO A 204 -15.60 -14.07 -1.66
C PRO A 204 -16.75 -14.98 -2.14
N THR A 205 -17.06 -14.91 -3.44
CA THR A 205 -18.10 -15.72 -4.10
C THR A 205 -17.53 -16.97 -4.76
N SER A 206 -16.20 -17.00 -4.99
CA SER A 206 -15.52 -18.13 -5.62
C SER A 206 -14.20 -18.45 -4.93
N SER A 207 -13.65 -19.65 -5.18
CA SER A 207 -12.36 -20.10 -4.65
C SER A 207 -11.15 -19.33 -5.19
N LEU A 208 -11.31 -18.54 -6.26
CA LEU A 208 -10.25 -17.74 -6.85
C LEU A 208 -10.26 -16.27 -6.38
N GLU A 209 -11.34 -15.84 -5.74
CA GLU A 209 -11.41 -14.51 -5.16
C GLU A 209 -10.66 -14.44 -3.84
N TRP A 210 -10.10 -13.27 -3.58
CA TRP A 210 -9.38 -13.02 -2.34
C TRP A 210 -10.32 -12.75 -1.17
N LYS A 211 -10.00 -13.34 -0.02
CA LYS A 211 -10.61 -13.02 1.26
C LYS A 211 -9.65 -12.17 2.08
N ALA A 212 -10.09 -10.98 2.44
CA ALA A 212 -9.32 -10.08 3.30
C ALA A 212 -9.51 -10.41 4.78
N HIS A 213 -8.42 -10.39 5.52
CA HIS A 213 -8.36 -10.57 6.97
C HIS A 213 -7.59 -9.40 7.58
N PHE A 214 -8.14 -8.79 8.62
CA PHE A 214 -7.45 -7.75 9.36
C PHE A 214 -7.27 -8.16 10.82
N TYR A 215 -6.02 -8.04 11.31
CA TYR A 215 -5.66 -8.31 12.68
C TYR A 215 -4.86 -7.15 13.25
N ASN A 216 -5.51 -6.35 14.08
CA ASN A 216 -4.89 -5.23 14.76
C ASN A 216 -4.06 -5.69 15.98
N TRP A 217 -3.36 -4.75 16.59
CA TRP A 217 -2.49 -5.02 17.74
C TRP A 217 -3.24 -5.52 18.99
N THR A 218 -4.54 -5.27 19.13
CA THR A 218 -5.32 -5.75 20.29
C THR A 218 -5.53 -7.26 20.31
N TRP A 219 -5.09 -7.95 19.27
CA TRP A 219 -5.09 -9.41 19.20
C TRP A 219 -3.86 -10.05 19.84
N ASP A 220 -2.87 -9.28 20.29
CA ASP A 220 -1.66 -9.80 20.99
C ASP A 220 -1.90 -9.92 22.49
N ASP A 221 -2.73 -10.90 22.89
CA ASP A 221 -3.08 -11.14 24.29
C ASP A 221 -1.85 -11.31 25.16
N ALA A 222 -0.82 -12.04 24.67
CA ALA A 222 0.38 -12.35 25.43
C ALA A 222 1.22 -11.11 25.79
N GLU A 223 1.18 -10.08 24.96
CA GLU A 223 1.84 -8.80 25.27
C GLU A 223 0.96 -7.93 26.16
N LEU A 224 -0.36 -7.90 25.90
CA LEU A 224 -1.31 -7.13 26.69
C LEU A 224 -1.36 -7.58 28.16
N GLU A 225 -1.29 -8.90 28.43
CA GLU A 225 -1.25 -9.48 29.78
C GLU A 225 -0.02 -9.02 30.62
N LYS A 226 1.05 -8.58 29.96
CA LYS A 226 2.27 -8.10 30.64
C LYS A 226 2.20 -6.63 31.03
N ILE A 227 1.21 -5.89 30.54
CA ILE A 227 1.09 -4.44 30.69
C ILE A 227 0.53 -4.09 32.07
N LYS A 228 1.21 -3.16 32.74
CA LYS A 228 0.68 -2.46 33.91
C LYS A 228 0.11 -1.13 33.46
N GLU A 229 -1.10 -0.83 33.90
CA GLU A 229 -1.78 0.42 33.57
C GLU A 229 -0.96 1.66 33.97
N ILE A 230 -0.90 2.64 33.06
CA ILE A 230 -0.37 3.98 33.29
C ILE A 230 -1.55 4.96 33.23
N PRO A 231 -1.79 5.75 34.29
CA PRO A 231 -2.84 6.77 34.27
C PRO A 231 -2.61 7.79 33.16
N TYR A 232 -3.68 8.28 32.52
CA TYR A 232 -3.57 9.29 31.44
C TYR A 232 -2.77 10.53 31.86
N LEU A 233 -2.90 10.97 33.13
CA LEU A 233 -2.18 12.13 33.64
C LEU A 233 -0.64 11.97 33.60
N GLU A 234 -0.16 10.73 33.57
CA GLU A 234 1.27 10.41 33.46
C GLU A 234 1.73 10.22 32.02
N MET A 235 0.80 10.23 31.05
CA MET A 235 1.12 10.07 29.64
C MET A 235 1.44 11.41 29.00
N GLU A 236 2.53 11.48 28.24
CA GLU A 236 2.74 12.60 27.32
C GLU A 236 1.60 12.62 26.28
N GLN A 237 1.14 13.81 25.89
CA GLN A 237 -0.01 13.97 24.98
C GLN A 237 -1.28 13.25 25.45
N SER A 238 -1.54 13.23 26.75
CA SER A 238 -2.67 12.53 27.41
C SER A 238 -4.01 12.76 26.68
N ASN A 239 -4.34 13.99 26.34
CA ASN A 239 -5.57 14.33 25.60
C ASN A 239 -5.68 13.61 24.23
N LYS A 240 -4.56 13.38 23.55
CA LYS A 240 -4.54 12.68 22.25
C LYS A 240 -4.80 11.18 22.45
N PHE A 241 -4.18 10.57 23.46
CA PHE A 241 -4.40 9.17 23.80
C PHE A 241 -5.79 8.91 24.33
N GLU A 242 -6.33 9.81 25.14
CA GLU A 242 -7.68 9.70 25.66
C GLU A 242 -8.72 9.76 24.52
N ARG A 243 -8.62 10.73 23.61
CA ARG A 243 -9.48 10.80 22.43
C ARG A 243 -9.36 9.57 21.54
N TYR A 244 -8.13 9.07 21.38
CA TYR A 244 -7.89 7.87 20.58
C TYR A 244 -8.54 6.64 21.23
N ALA A 245 -8.43 6.49 22.56
CA ALA A 245 -9.06 5.42 23.30
C ALA A 245 -10.59 5.48 23.20
N GLN A 246 -11.18 6.67 23.33
CA GLN A 246 -12.63 6.87 23.16
C GLN A 246 -13.10 6.51 21.74
N MET A 247 -12.37 6.98 20.71
CA MET A 247 -12.71 6.72 19.30
C MET A 247 -12.70 5.22 18.96
N HIS A 248 -11.73 4.48 19.50
CA HIS A 248 -11.55 3.06 19.20
C HIS A 248 -12.03 2.12 20.32
N GLN A 249 -12.71 2.64 21.34
CA GLN A 249 -13.25 1.88 22.48
C GLN A 249 -12.18 1.01 23.18
N LEU A 250 -10.98 1.57 23.37
CA LEU A 250 -9.86 0.89 24.01
C LEU A 250 -9.97 0.96 25.53
N ASN A 251 -9.63 -0.14 26.20
CA ASN A 251 -9.54 -0.17 27.64
C ASN A 251 -8.20 0.41 28.16
N PRO A 252 -8.05 0.71 29.48
CA PRO A 252 -6.84 1.30 30.03
C PRO A 252 -5.54 0.52 29.77
N ILE A 253 -5.59 -0.80 29.76
CA ILE A 253 -4.42 -1.65 29.45
C ILE A 253 -4.02 -1.50 27.98
N GLN A 254 -5.00 -1.50 27.08
CA GLN A 254 -4.77 -1.37 25.65
C GLN A 254 -4.15 0.00 25.30
N ILE A 255 -4.68 1.09 25.85
CA ILE A 255 -4.13 2.41 25.57
C ILE A 255 -2.74 2.59 26.19
N THR A 256 -2.48 1.99 27.36
CA THR A 256 -1.15 1.96 27.96
C THR A 256 -0.15 1.22 27.07
N TYR A 257 -0.52 0.06 26.52
CA TYR A 257 0.30 -0.66 25.55
C TYR A 257 0.60 0.19 24.33
N TYR A 258 -0.42 0.85 23.76
CA TYR A 258 -0.29 1.70 22.59
C TYR A 258 0.62 2.89 22.83
N TYR A 259 0.51 3.52 24.01
CA TYR A 259 1.42 4.57 24.48
C TYR A 259 2.87 4.09 24.59
N GLN A 260 3.10 2.92 25.19
CA GLN A 260 4.44 2.35 25.30
C GLN A 260 5.05 2.02 23.92
N LYS A 261 4.24 1.54 22.98
CA LYS A 261 4.69 1.35 21.58
C LYS A 261 5.04 2.68 20.90
N TRP A 262 4.26 3.73 21.15
CA TRP A 262 4.58 5.06 20.65
C TRP A 262 5.93 5.58 21.20
N LEU A 263 6.19 5.42 22.48
CA LEU A 263 7.50 5.74 23.08
C LEU A 263 8.63 4.93 22.42
N SER A 264 8.44 3.63 22.24
CA SER A 264 9.45 2.74 21.62
C SER A 264 9.74 3.08 20.15
N LEU A 265 8.83 3.75 19.48
CA LEU A 265 8.95 4.22 18.09
C LEU A 265 9.40 5.71 18.03
N ASN A 266 10.11 6.19 19.04
CA ASN A 266 10.59 7.57 19.13
C ASN A 266 9.46 8.61 18.99
N LYS A 267 8.31 8.32 19.57
CA LYS A 267 7.11 9.19 19.56
C LYS A 267 6.56 9.54 18.17
N LYS A 268 6.81 8.68 17.17
CA LYS A 268 6.35 8.86 15.80
C LYS A 268 4.97 8.24 15.58
N TRP A 269 3.92 9.06 15.46
CA TRP A 269 2.55 8.61 15.25
C TRP A 269 2.36 7.82 13.95
N ASN A 270 2.98 8.26 12.86
CA ASN A 270 2.90 7.54 11.58
C ASN A 270 3.48 6.13 11.66
N SER A 271 4.64 5.98 12.32
CA SER A 271 5.24 4.67 12.54
C SER A 271 4.37 3.80 13.44
N LEU A 272 3.76 4.39 14.48
CA LEU A 272 2.84 3.67 15.37
C LEU A 272 1.63 3.14 14.61
N LYS A 273 0.94 3.99 13.84
CA LYS A 273 -0.23 3.61 13.03
C LYS A 273 0.09 2.57 11.97
N ARG A 274 1.26 2.67 11.34
CA ARG A 274 1.71 1.69 10.34
C ARG A 274 1.99 0.32 10.95
N GLU A 275 2.71 0.28 12.06
CA GLU A 275 3.18 -0.96 12.68
C GLU A 275 2.13 -1.59 13.61
N TYR A 276 1.30 -0.77 14.24
CA TYR A 276 0.27 -1.14 15.19
C TYR A 276 -1.08 -0.48 14.86
N PRO A 277 -1.63 -0.71 13.65
CA PRO A 277 -2.89 -0.09 13.24
C PRO A 277 -4.07 -0.64 14.05
N THR A 278 -5.04 0.23 14.34
CA THR A 278 -6.31 -0.16 15.00
C THR A 278 -7.40 -0.48 13.98
N THR A 279 -7.34 0.14 12.80
CA THR A 279 -8.26 -0.12 11.68
C THR A 279 -7.50 -0.31 10.37
N PRO A 280 -8.07 -0.95 9.34
CA PRO A 280 -7.45 -1.03 8.02
C PRO A 280 -7.19 0.35 7.40
N ALA A 281 -8.14 1.28 7.52
CA ALA A 281 -7.98 2.64 7.03
C ALA A 281 -6.76 3.32 7.66
N GLU A 282 -6.61 3.23 8.99
CA GLU A 282 -5.46 3.77 9.70
C GLU A 282 -4.13 3.16 9.23
N ALA A 283 -4.11 1.84 8.97
CA ALA A 283 -2.93 1.17 8.46
C ALA A 283 -2.46 1.75 7.13
N PHE A 284 -3.38 2.04 6.23
CA PHE A 284 -3.08 2.53 4.89
C PHE A 284 -2.93 4.06 4.82
N GLU A 285 -3.58 4.82 5.70
CA GLU A 285 -3.37 6.26 5.82
C GLU A 285 -1.98 6.63 6.36
N ALA A 286 -1.30 5.69 7.02
CA ALA A 286 0.02 5.90 7.55
C ALA A 286 1.05 6.13 6.42
N ILE A 287 1.87 7.16 6.60
CA ILE A 287 2.85 7.57 5.61
C ILE A 287 3.97 6.53 5.51
N ALA A 288 4.26 6.11 4.30
CA ALA A 288 5.38 5.21 4.02
C ALA A 288 6.73 5.93 4.19
N GLU A 289 7.77 5.18 4.58
CA GLU A 289 9.14 5.72 4.64
C GLU A 289 9.63 6.15 3.26
N GLY A 290 10.51 7.16 3.21
CA GLY A 290 11.13 7.64 1.98
C GLY A 290 10.23 8.51 1.11
N THR A 291 9.10 9.02 1.61
CA THR A 291 8.25 9.97 0.87
C THR A 291 8.83 11.39 0.92
N PHE A 292 8.55 12.19 -0.14
CA PHE A 292 8.98 13.58 -0.20
C PHE A 292 8.05 14.52 0.58
N TYR A 293 6.74 14.35 0.45
CA TYR A 293 5.74 15.27 0.99
C TYR A 293 4.88 14.68 2.11
N GLY A 294 4.98 13.38 2.36
CA GLY A 294 4.05 12.67 3.23
C GLY A 294 3.88 13.28 4.61
N GLU A 295 4.98 13.58 5.32
CA GLU A 295 4.93 14.19 6.65
C GLU A 295 4.36 15.62 6.62
N LEU A 296 4.62 16.38 5.56
CA LEU A 296 4.09 17.73 5.39
C LEU A 296 2.57 17.69 5.16
N ILE A 297 2.09 16.77 4.35
CA ILE A 297 0.65 16.58 4.11
C ILE A 297 -0.05 16.15 5.41
N ALA A 298 0.56 15.29 6.22
CA ALA A 298 -0.01 14.94 7.52
C ALA A 298 -0.07 16.14 8.48
N ALA A 299 0.98 16.96 8.53
CA ALA A 299 0.96 18.19 9.31
C ALA A 299 -0.11 19.18 8.82
N MET A 300 -0.38 19.22 7.50
CA MET A 300 -1.48 20.02 6.95
C MET A 300 -2.86 19.51 7.40
N GLU A 301 -3.06 18.20 7.52
CA GLU A 301 -4.29 17.63 8.07
C GLU A 301 -4.45 17.99 9.56
N GLU A 302 -3.40 17.82 10.36
CA GLU A 302 -3.42 18.13 11.79
C GLU A 302 -3.68 19.64 12.06
N THR A 303 -3.18 20.52 11.20
CA THR A 303 -3.37 21.97 11.32
C THR A 303 -4.65 22.50 10.66
N GLY A 304 -5.51 21.61 10.12
CA GLY A 304 -6.76 21.99 9.46
C GLY A 304 -6.59 22.65 8.09
N ARG A 305 -5.39 22.63 7.50
CA ARG A 305 -5.14 23.12 6.14
C ARG A 305 -5.65 22.15 5.05
N ILE A 306 -5.93 20.92 5.42
CA ILE A 306 -6.71 19.95 4.62
C ILE A 306 -8.05 19.81 5.32
N SER A 307 -9.09 20.46 4.78
CA SER A 307 -10.42 20.49 5.33
C SER A 307 -11.43 20.77 4.20
N LEU A 308 -12.66 21.17 4.53
CA LEU A 308 -13.64 21.57 3.52
C LEU A 308 -13.32 23.00 3.05
N PHE A 309 -12.84 23.13 1.82
CA PHE A 309 -12.56 24.41 1.16
C PHE A 309 -13.29 24.47 -0.18
N PRO A 310 -14.62 24.74 -0.17
CA PRO A 310 -15.43 24.73 -1.37
C PRO A 310 -14.99 25.82 -2.35
N TYR A 311 -15.41 25.66 -3.60
CA TYR A 311 -15.23 26.66 -4.67
C TYR A 311 -15.78 28.03 -4.27
N ASP A 312 -14.93 29.05 -4.37
CA ASP A 312 -15.31 30.45 -4.18
C ASP A 312 -15.60 31.10 -5.55
N ARG A 313 -16.83 31.52 -5.77
CA ARG A 313 -17.28 32.12 -7.03
C ARG A 313 -16.63 33.48 -7.32
N ALA A 314 -16.12 34.17 -6.30
CA ALA A 314 -15.45 35.46 -6.46
C ALA A 314 -14.02 35.34 -7.05
N LEU A 315 -13.42 34.16 -6.95
CA LEU A 315 -12.06 33.92 -7.41
C LEU A 315 -12.04 33.11 -8.72
N LYS A 316 -11.03 33.41 -9.57
CA LYS A 316 -10.77 32.61 -10.77
C LYS A 316 -10.24 31.22 -10.41
N VAL A 317 -10.64 30.22 -11.21
CA VAL A 317 -10.12 28.86 -11.09
C VAL A 317 -9.05 28.66 -12.15
N HIS A 318 -7.82 28.49 -11.72
CA HIS A 318 -6.69 28.13 -12.57
C HIS A 318 -6.56 26.61 -12.61
N THR A 319 -6.23 26.04 -13.77
CA THR A 319 -5.96 24.61 -13.89
C THR A 319 -4.48 24.36 -14.14
N VAL A 320 -3.96 23.30 -13.54
CA VAL A 320 -2.59 22.83 -13.76
C VAL A 320 -2.65 21.38 -14.19
N TRP A 321 -1.93 21.04 -15.23
CA TRP A 321 -2.00 19.75 -15.89
C TRP A 321 -0.67 19.03 -15.86
N ASP A 322 -0.71 17.73 -15.59
CA ASP A 322 0.33 16.80 -15.95
C ASP A 322 -0.20 15.92 -17.08
N LEU A 323 0.51 15.88 -18.22
CA LEU A 323 0.00 15.29 -19.46
C LEU A 323 0.52 13.88 -19.65
N GLY A 324 -0.38 12.93 -19.58
CA GLY A 324 -0.16 11.54 -19.89
C GLY A 324 -1.26 10.99 -20.81
N VAL A 325 -1.52 9.70 -20.74
CA VAL A 325 -2.65 9.04 -21.39
C VAL A 325 -3.44 8.28 -20.31
N GLY A 326 -4.76 8.39 -20.36
CA GLY A 326 -5.63 7.74 -19.39
C GLY A 326 -5.34 8.16 -17.96
N LYS A 327 -5.19 7.22 -17.06
CA LYS A 327 -4.93 7.46 -15.62
C LYS A 327 -3.67 8.29 -15.34
N ASN A 328 -2.76 8.38 -16.29
CA ASN A 328 -1.52 9.16 -16.17
C ASN A 328 -1.72 10.65 -16.50
N MET A 329 -2.89 11.06 -16.96
CA MET A 329 -3.23 12.46 -17.17
C MET A 329 -3.99 12.96 -15.96
N VAL A 330 -3.52 14.07 -15.37
CA VAL A 330 -4.15 14.63 -14.18
C VAL A 330 -4.30 16.14 -14.29
N VAL A 331 -5.30 16.69 -13.59
CA VAL A 331 -5.62 18.11 -13.57
C VAL A 331 -5.97 18.57 -12.17
N GLY A 332 -5.21 19.53 -11.64
CA GLY A 332 -5.52 20.25 -10.41
C GLY A 332 -6.21 21.58 -10.64
N PHE A 333 -7.13 21.94 -9.76
CA PHE A 333 -7.90 23.18 -9.84
C PHE A 333 -7.57 24.08 -8.64
N TYR A 334 -7.12 25.30 -8.93
CA TYR A 334 -6.59 26.22 -7.94
C TYR A 334 -7.28 27.58 -7.96
N GLN A 335 -7.49 28.13 -6.78
CA GLN A 335 -7.89 29.53 -6.60
C GLN A 335 -6.83 30.26 -5.80
N LYS A 336 -6.41 31.42 -6.25
CA LYS A 336 -5.44 32.26 -5.55
C LYS A 336 -6.16 33.38 -4.79
N ASP A 337 -6.09 33.30 -3.46
CA ASP A 337 -6.49 34.43 -2.61
C ASP A 337 -5.31 35.36 -2.44
N THR A 338 -5.34 36.47 -3.19
CA THR A 338 -4.25 37.45 -3.20
C THR A 338 -4.23 38.30 -1.95
N ALA A 339 -5.37 38.48 -1.26
CA ALA A 339 -5.47 39.32 -0.06
C ALA A 339 -4.68 38.72 1.11
N ILE A 340 -4.70 37.40 1.26
CA ILE A 340 -3.99 36.69 2.32
C ILE A 340 -2.83 35.82 1.79
N ASN A 341 -2.48 35.98 0.52
CA ASN A 341 -1.43 35.22 -0.18
C ASN A 341 -1.53 33.72 0.00
N ARG A 342 -2.75 33.17 -0.16
CA ARG A 342 -3.06 31.75 0.02
C ARG A 342 -3.48 31.11 -1.29
N LEU A 343 -2.96 29.92 -1.55
CA LEU A 343 -3.37 29.07 -2.66
C LEU A 343 -4.36 28.02 -2.13
N ARG A 344 -5.49 27.86 -2.83
CA ARG A 344 -6.55 26.89 -2.50
C ARG A 344 -6.62 25.87 -3.62
N LYS A 345 -6.35 24.60 -3.33
CA LYS A 345 -6.64 23.49 -4.23
C LYS A 345 -8.06 22.99 -3.94
N ILE A 346 -8.97 23.24 -4.88
CA ILE A 346 -10.40 23.01 -4.67
C ILE A 346 -10.93 21.73 -5.32
N ASP A 347 -10.18 21.18 -6.28
CA ASP A 347 -10.59 19.99 -7.01
C ASP A 347 -9.39 19.30 -7.67
N TYR A 348 -9.57 18.01 -8.04
CA TYR A 348 -8.55 17.22 -8.71
C TYR A 348 -9.23 16.16 -9.60
N LEU A 349 -8.78 16.03 -10.83
CA LEU A 349 -9.24 15.01 -11.77
C LEU A 349 -8.09 14.13 -12.25
N GLU A 350 -8.36 12.85 -12.41
CA GLU A 350 -7.51 11.89 -13.11
C GLU A 350 -8.22 11.40 -14.35
N GLY A 351 -7.47 11.07 -15.39
CA GLY A 351 -7.99 10.44 -16.59
C GLY A 351 -8.52 9.03 -16.33
N GLU A 352 -9.36 8.55 -17.23
CA GLU A 352 -10.00 7.25 -17.14
C GLU A 352 -9.63 6.37 -18.36
N GLY A 353 -9.40 5.09 -18.14
CA GLY A 353 -9.10 4.14 -19.21
C GLY A 353 -7.97 4.60 -20.13
N SER A 354 -8.30 4.80 -21.41
CA SER A 354 -7.42 5.33 -22.46
C SER A 354 -7.75 6.77 -22.87
N GLU A 355 -8.38 7.55 -21.95
CA GLU A 355 -8.80 8.94 -22.20
C GLU A 355 -7.65 9.79 -22.73
N ALA A 356 -7.88 10.50 -23.83
CA ALA A 356 -6.93 11.40 -24.44
C ALA A 356 -7.18 12.86 -24.03
N LEU A 357 -6.30 13.76 -24.47
CA LEU A 357 -6.37 15.19 -24.12
C LEU A 357 -7.72 15.86 -24.47
N PRO A 358 -8.34 15.60 -25.64
CA PRO A 358 -9.63 16.24 -25.99
C PRO A 358 -10.76 15.90 -25.00
N GLU A 359 -10.90 14.63 -24.63
CA GLU A 359 -11.95 14.17 -23.73
C GLU A 359 -11.74 14.75 -22.31
N MET A 360 -10.49 14.83 -21.87
CA MET A 360 -10.16 15.43 -20.57
C MET A 360 -10.47 16.94 -20.57
N ILE A 361 -10.16 17.68 -21.65
CA ILE A 361 -10.50 19.09 -21.80
C ILE A 361 -12.02 19.27 -21.67
N GLU A 362 -12.81 18.45 -22.36
CA GLU A 362 -14.26 18.49 -22.26
C GLU A 362 -14.76 18.27 -20.83
N ARG A 363 -14.22 17.28 -20.12
CA ARG A 363 -14.56 17.03 -18.72
C ARG A 363 -14.23 18.21 -17.83
N VAL A 364 -13.09 18.86 -18.02
CA VAL A 364 -12.68 20.05 -17.28
C VAL A 364 -13.66 21.20 -17.53
N LEU A 365 -13.99 21.48 -18.78
CA LEU A 365 -14.91 22.57 -19.14
C LEU A 365 -16.33 22.32 -18.64
N ARG A 366 -16.78 21.08 -18.53
CA ARG A 366 -18.09 20.72 -17.93
C ARG A 366 -18.22 21.08 -16.43
N LYS A 367 -17.10 21.30 -15.71
CA LYS A 367 -17.13 21.73 -14.31
C LYS A 367 -17.75 23.14 -14.12
N ARG A 368 -17.86 23.93 -15.18
CA ARG A 368 -18.50 25.26 -15.18
C ARG A 368 -17.94 26.21 -14.11
N TYR A 369 -16.66 26.10 -13.81
CA TYR A 369 -15.95 27.06 -12.95
C TYR A 369 -15.76 28.38 -13.65
N ASN A 370 -15.55 29.46 -12.88
CA ASN A 370 -15.08 30.73 -13.43
C ASN A 370 -13.58 30.63 -13.74
N PHE A 371 -13.27 30.02 -14.90
CA PHE A 371 -11.88 29.72 -15.26
C PHE A 371 -11.01 30.98 -15.43
N GLY A 372 -9.78 30.84 -14.98
CA GLY A 372 -8.69 31.78 -15.17
C GLY A 372 -7.69 31.29 -16.22
N LYS A 373 -6.44 31.06 -15.81
CA LYS A 373 -5.37 30.57 -16.66
C LYS A 373 -5.22 29.05 -16.56
N HIS A 374 -4.76 28.43 -17.64
CA HIS A 374 -4.48 27.00 -17.73
C HIS A 374 -2.96 26.81 -17.89
N PHE A 375 -2.36 26.00 -17.03
CA PHE A 375 -0.92 25.76 -17.02
C PHE A 375 -0.63 24.31 -17.35
N GLY A 376 0.41 24.07 -18.14
CA GLY A 376 0.82 22.71 -18.48
C GLY A 376 2.33 22.62 -18.67
N PRO A 377 2.88 21.40 -18.73
CA PRO A 377 4.30 21.14 -18.83
C PRO A 377 4.87 21.54 -20.21
N HIS A 378 6.18 21.53 -20.31
CA HIS A 378 6.91 21.91 -21.54
C HIS A 378 6.63 20.95 -22.72
N ASP A 379 6.24 19.70 -22.47
CA ASP A 379 5.90 18.72 -23.51
C ASP A 379 4.56 18.99 -24.24
N LEU A 380 3.85 20.07 -23.90
CA LEU A 380 2.72 20.58 -24.67
C LEU A 380 3.06 20.89 -26.14
N ASP A 381 4.32 21.24 -26.42
CA ASP A 381 4.81 21.49 -27.78
C ASP A 381 5.13 20.20 -28.56
N ALA A 382 5.04 19.03 -27.92
CA ALA A 382 5.25 17.75 -28.59
C ALA A 382 4.15 17.53 -29.67
N THR A 383 4.59 17.16 -30.88
CA THR A 383 3.69 16.87 -32.01
C THR A 383 3.14 15.45 -31.87
N ASP A 384 1.85 15.32 -31.91
CA ASP A 384 1.18 14.02 -31.99
C ASP A 384 1.39 13.40 -33.39
N ILE A 385 1.94 12.18 -33.42
CA ILE A 385 2.31 11.49 -34.67
C ILE A 385 1.07 11.17 -35.53
N GLY A 386 -0.07 10.91 -34.87
CA GLY A 386 -1.32 10.56 -35.56
C GLY A 386 -2.01 11.75 -36.25
N THR A 387 -1.94 12.91 -35.64
CA THR A 387 -2.66 14.12 -36.11
C THR A 387 -1.75 15.16 -36.75
N GLY A 388 -0.44 15.07 -36.58
CA GLY A 388 0.54 16.06 -37.05
C GLY A 388 0.43 17.42 -36.34
N GLN A 389 -0.36 17.51 -35.26
CA GLN A 389 -0.58 18.75 -34.48
C GLN A 389 0.07 18.64 -33.10
N THR A 390 0.48 19.79 -32.55
CA THR A 390 0.94 19.81 -31.17
C THR A 390 -0.25 19.73 -30.21
N ARG A 391 -0.01 19.22 -28.99
CA ARG A 391 -1.01 19.21 -27.90
C ARG A 391 -1.54 20.63 -27.64
N LEU A 392 -0.67 21.64 -27.74
CA LEU A 392 -1.02 23.06 -27.61
C LEU A 392 -2.01 23.52 -28.68
N GLN A 393 -1.80 23.12 -29.95
CA GLN A 393 -2.70 23.44 -31.05
C GLN A 393 -4.07 22.75 -30.90
N THR A 394 -4.05 21.49 -30.47
CA THR A 394 -5.27 20.73 -30.18
C THR A 394 -6.09 21.40 -29.07
N ALA A 395 -5.46 21.76 -27.98
CA ALA A 395 -6.10 22.44 -26.85
C ALA A 395 -6.72 23.79 -27.25
N ARG A 396 -5.99 24.60 -28.07
CA ARG A 396 -6.49 25.88 -28.56
C ARG A 396 -7.76 25.73 -29.40
N LYS A 397 -7.83 24.70 -30.26
CA LYS A 397 -9.03 24.41 -31.05
C LYS A 397 -10.24 24.06 -30.20
N LEU A 398 -9.99 23.48 -29.02
CA LEU A 398 -11.01 23.13 -28.03
C LEU A 398 -11.31 24.27 -27.03
N GLY A 399 -10.76 25.45 -27.27
CA GLY A 399 -11.03 26.65 -26.46
C GLY A 399 -10.16 26.77 -25.20
N LEU A 400 -9.11 25.98 -25.05
CA LEU A 400 -8.21 26.01 -23.89
C LEU A 400 -6.84 26.57 -24.29
N ASN A 401 -6.46 27.71 -23.70
CA ASN A 401 -5.15 28.32 -23.94
C ASN A 401 -4.20 28.01 -22.77
N PHE A 402 -3.22 27.17 -23.05
CA PHE A 402 -2.19 26.85 -22.07
C PHE A 402 -1.09 27.89 -21.99
N ILE A 403 -0.61 28.09 -20.76
CA ILE A 403 0.65 28.77 -20.44
C ILE A 403 1.62 27.65 -20.06
N VAL A 404 2.71 27.54 -20.81
CA VAL A 404 3.75 26.57 -20.52
C VAL A 404 4.48 26.96 -19.24
N VAL A 405 4.61 26.00 -18.33
CA VAL A 405 5.34 26.16 -17.07
C VAL A 405 6.84 26.04 -17.36
N GLU A 406 7.63 26.82 -16.64
CA GLU A 406 9.09 26.77 -16.71
C GLU A 406 9.61 25.35 -16.36
N ASP A 407 10.52 24.84 -17.16
CA ASP A 407 11.16 23.55 -16.91
C ASP A 407 12.35 23.74 -15.95
N LEU A 408 12.20 23.26 -14.74
CA LEU A 408 13.25 23.27 -13.71
C LEU A 408 13.82 21.86 -13.54
N PRO A 409 15.10 21.73 -13.14
CA PRO A 409 15.64 20.49 -12.66
C PRO A 409 14.71 19.85 -11.62
N LEU A 410 14.57 18.52 -11.63
CA LEU A 410 13.61 17.80 -10.80
C LEU A 410 13.76 18.13 -9.31
N GLU A 411 15.00 18.17 -8.81
CA GLU A 411 15.29 18.49 -7.41
C GLU A 411 14.87 19.92 -7.04
N ASP A 412 15.18 20.89 -7.89
CA ASP A 412 14.76 22.30 -7.69
C ASP A 412 13.24 22.43 -7.70
N GLY A 413 12.58 21.73 -8.62
CA GLY A 413 11.12 21.66 -8.68
C GLY A 413 10.49 21.05 -7.42
N ILE A 414 11.07 19.98 -6.87
CA ILE A 414 10.63 19.36 -5.60
C ILE A 414 10.82 20.35 -4.44
N ASN A 415 11.93 21.07 -4.39
CA ASN A 415 12.20 22.07 -3.35
C ASN A 415 11.19 23.23 -3.41
N VAL A 416 10.91 23.76 -4.62
CA VAL A 416 9.87 24.79 -4.82
C VAL A 416 8.50 24.29 -4.38
N ALA A 417 8.13 23.05 -4.77
CA ALA A 417 6.87 22.43 -4.37
C ALA A 417 6.76 22.23 -2.86
N THR A 418 7.86 21.84 -2.20
CA THR A 418 7.94 21.70 -0.74
C THR A 418 7.65 23.01 -0.03
N LEU A 419 8.32 24.10 -0.43
CA LEU A 419 8.13 25.42 0.17
C LEU A 419 6.72 25.99 -0.09
N ALA A 420 6.14 25.69 -1.25
CA ALA A 420 4.81 26.18 -1.60
C ALA A 420 3.69 25.54 -0.77
N LEU A 421 3.91 24.35 -0.15
CA LEU A 421 2.93 23.73 0.74
C LEU A 421 2.55 24.58 1.94
N ASP A 422 3.41 25.50 2.39
CA ASP A 422 3.10 26.38 3.52
C ASP A 422 1.92 27.30 3.27
N LYS A 423 1.71 27.70 2.01
CA LYS A 423 0.62 28.57 1.58
C LYS A 423 -0.62 27.82 1.10
N LEU A 424 -0.53 26.49 0.99
CA LEU A 424 -1.58 25.67 0.40
C LEU A 424 -2.63 25.29 1.43
N VAL A 425 -3.91 25.43 1.05
CA VAL A 425 -5.04 24.75 1.67
C VAL A 425 -5.73 23.88 0.63
N VAL A 426 -6.28 22.74 1.06
CA VAL A 426 -6.78 21.68 0.16
C VAL A 426 -8.17 21.27 0.56
N ASP A 427 -9.09 21.23 -0.40
CA ASP A 427 -10.40 20.61 -0.18
C ASP A 427 -10.27 19.10 -0.01
N LYS A 428 -10.66 18.62 1.17
CA LYS A 428 -10.49 17.23 1.56
C LYS A 428 -11.31 16.28 0.68
N GLU A 429 -12.52 16.66 0.30
CA GLU A 429 -13.45 15.77 -0.41
C GLU A 429 -13.10 15.63 -1.89
N ASN A 430 -12.89 16.76 -2.57
CA ASN A 430 -12.62 16.77 -4.00
C ASN A 430 -11.17 16.38 -4.36
N CYS A 431 -10.24 16.50 -3.40
CA CYS A 431 -8.81 16.23 -3.62
C CYS A 431 -8.32 14.94 -2.96
N LYS A 432 -9.20 14.00 -2.57
CA LYS A 432 -8.82 12.73 -1.90
C LYS A 432 -7.69 11.98 -2.61
N LYS A 433 -7.79 11.82 -3.91
CA LYS A 433 -6.78 11.11 -4.71
C LYS A 433 -5.45 11.84 -4.74
N TRP A 434 -5.47 13.16 -4.88
CA TRP A 434 -4.26 13.97 -4.83
C TRP A 434 -3.58 13.90 -3.45
N ILE A 435 -4.34 14.01 -2.36
CA ILE A 435 -3.81 13.88 -1.00
C ILE A 435 -3.11 12.53 -0.83
N LEU A 436 -3.72 11.47 -1.35
CA LEU A 436 -3.15 10.13 -1.31
C LEU A 436 -1.87 10.04 -2.14
N ALA A 437 -1.85 10.61 -3.35
CA ALA A 437 -0.65 10.67 -4.20
C ALA A 437 0.49 11.41 -3.50
N MET A 438 0.22 12.57 -2.92
CA MET A 438 1.23 13.36 -2.19
C MET A 438 1.78 12.64 -0.95
N LYS A 439 0.95 11.89 -0.24
CA LYS A 439 1.40 11.03 0.88
C LYS A 439 2.26 9.87 0.42
N SER A 440 2.08 9.40 -0.82
CA SER A 440 2.71 8.19 -1.36
C SER A 440 3.92 8.46 -2.24
N TYR A 441 4.07 9.68 -2.78
CA TYR A 441 5.20 10.04 -3.64
C TYR A 441 6.52 9.96 -2.88
N GLY A 442 7.38 9.04 -3.29
CA GLY A 442 8.58 8.69 -2.54
C GLY A 442 9.76 8.33 -3.42
N ARG A 443 10.88 8.12 -2.76
CA ARG A 443 12.17 7.77 -3.35
C ARG A 443 12.18 6.33 -3.84
N GLU A 444 12.96 6.10 -4.90
CA GLU A 444 13.24 4.75 -5.38
C GLU A 444 14.13 3.99 -4.38
N TRP A 445 13.86 2.70 -4.19
CA TRP A 445 14.71 1.84 -3.37
C TRP A 445 15.87 1.27 -4.21
N ASP A 446 17.10 1.44 -3.74
CA ASP A 446 18.29 0.82 -4.33
C ASP A 446 18.55 -0.54 -3.66
N GLU A 447 18.24 -1.62 -4.38
CA GLU A 447 18.44 -3.00 -3.88
C GLU A 447 19.89 -3.31 -3.54
N LYS A 448 20.84 -2.76 -4.32
CA LYS A 448 22.26 -3.08 -4.15
C LYS A 448 22.86 -2.39 -2.93
N ARG A 449 22.41 -1.18 -2.65
CA ARG A 449 22.88 -0.37 -1.53
C ARG A 449 22.05 -0.56 -0.27
N GLY A 450 20.85 -1.13 -0.36
CA GLY A 450 19.93 -1.30 0.76
C GLY A 450 19.42 0.02 1.34
N MET A 451 19.30 1.06 0.50
CA MET A 451 18.85 2.40 0.90
C MET A 451 17.99 3.06 -0.18
N TYR A 452 17.27 4.11 0.18
CA TYR A 452 16.56 4.93 -0.79
C TYR A 452 17.52 5.81 -1.59
N LYS A 453 17.31 5.89 -2.92
CA LYS A 453 17.95 6.89 -3.79
C LYS A 453 17.43 8.28 -3.48
N ASP A 454 18.13 9.30 -3.94
CA ASP A 454 17.62 10.68 -3.88
C ASP A 454 16.53 10.94 -4.94
N GLU A 455 16.51 10.14 -6.00
CA GLU A 455 15.54 10.22 -7.09
C GLU A 455 14.19 9.62 -6.71
N PRO A 456 13.07 10.23 -7.17
CA PRO A 456 11.74 9.70 -6.97
C PRO A 456 11.50 8.43 -7.78
N TYR A 457 10.74 7.51 -7.21
CA TYR A 457 10.22 6.37 -7.93
C TYR A 457 9.02 6.79 -8.79
N HIS A 458 9.13 6.61 -10.11
CA HIS A 458 8.06 6.91 -11.03
C HIS A 458 6.96 5.85 -10.96
N ASN A 459 5.81 6.22 -10.41
CA ASN A 459 4.63 5.39 -10.26
C ASN A 459 3.34 6.24 -10.38
N TRP A 460 2.19 5.69 -10.07
CA TRP A 460 0.90 6.38 -10.10
C TRP A 460 0.88 7.70 -9.29
N ALA A 461 1.63 7.79 -8.18
CA ALA A 461 1.67 8.98 -7.33
C ALA A 461 2.49 10.14 -7.94
N SER A 462 3.38 9.85 -8.89
CA SER A 462 4.20 10.86 -9.53
C SER A 462 3.37 11.88 -10.31
N HIS A 463 2.28 11.47 -10.95
CA HIS A 463 1.45 12.39 -11.73
C HIS A 463 0.82 13.49 -10.87
N GLY A 464 0.28 13.14 -9.68
CA GLY A 464 -0.25 14.12 -8.74
C GLY A 464 0.84 15.02 -8.12
N ALA A 465 2.04 14.48 -7.92
CA ALA A 465 3.18 15.23 -7.41
C ALA A 465 3.79 16.18 -8.48
N ASP A 466 3.85 15.74 -9.74
CA ASP A 466 4.32 16.55 -10.85
C ASP A 466 3.33 17.67 -11.17
N GLU A 467 2.03 17.40 -11.15
CA GLU A 467 0.99 18.42 -11.24
C GLU A 467 1.16 19.47 -10.14
N TRP A 468 1.42 19.07 -8.89
CA TRP A 468 1.68 20.01 -7.80
C TRP A 468 2.97 20.79 -8.01
N ARG A 469 4.03 20.17 -8.49
CA ARG A 469 5.29 20.81 -8.82
C ARG A 469 5.09 21.92 -9.86
N TYR A 470 4.33 21.66 -10.92
CA TYR A 470 3.97 22.66 -11.91
C TYR A 470 3.09 23.76 -11.31
N ALA A 471 2.17 23.44 -10.41
CA ALA A 471 1.34 24.41 -9.73
C ALA A 471 2.16 25.37 -8.86
N ALA A 472 3.12 24.85 -8.12
CA ALA A 472 4.02 25.62 -7.28
C ALA A 472 4.90 26.59 -8.08
N ILE A 473 5.43 26.12 -9.22
CA ILE A 473 6.23 26.99 -10.14
C ILE A 473 5.34 28.05 -10.76
N ALA A 474 4.10 27.72 -11.15
CA ALA A 474 3.17 28.64 -11.80
C ALA A 474 2.45 29.58 -10.82
N GLU A 475 2.54 29.36 -9.50
CA GLU A 475 1.75 30.05 -8.47
C GLU A 475 1.74 31.58 -8.61
N LYS A 476 2.90 32.19 -8.90
CA LYS A 476 3.03 33.65 -9.09
C LYS A 476 2.28 34.16 -10.31
N LYS A 477 2.02 33.34 -11.32
CA LYS A 477 1.29 33.69 -12.54
C LYS A 477 -0.23 33.53 -12.38
N MET A 478 -0.72 32.90 -11.29
CA MET A 478 -2.13 32.77 -10.96
C MET A 478 -2.65 34.12 -10.41
N THR A 479 -3.51 34.79 -11.15
CA THR A 479 -4.07 36.09 -10.80
C THR A 479 -5.57 36.13 -11.03
N ASN A 480 -6.29 36.94 -10.28
CA ASN A 480 -7.74 37.16 -10.43
C ASN A 480 -8.08 38.26 -11.43
N ASP A 481 -7.07 38.97 -11.99
CA ASP A 481 -7.27 40.08 -12.88
C ASP A 481 -7.86 39.63 -14.22
N LEU A 482 -8.82 40.44 -14.71
CA LEU A 482 -9.51 40.22 -15.98
C LEU A 482 -8.68 40.62 -17.19
N GLN A 483 -7.41 41.02 -17.04
CA GLN A 483 -6.60 41.51 -18.14
C GLN A 483 -6.28 40.37 -19.12
N ASN A 484 -6.92 40.48 -20.30
CA ASN A 484 -6.61 39.73 -21.54
C ASN A 484 -6.87 38.19 -21.52
N LEU A 485 -7.99 37.75 -21.02
CA LEU A 485 -8.54 36.48 -21.47
C LEU A 485 -9.44 36.80 -22.69
N ASN A 486 -8.94 36.54 -23.88
CA ASN A 486 -9.82 36.35 -25.05
C ASN A 486 -10.88 35.33 -24.59
N ARG A 487 -12.13 35.80 -24.47
CA ARG A 487 -13.25 34.93 -24.19
C ARG A 487 -13.18 33.78 -25.21
N PRO A 488 -13.24 32.49 -24.79
CA PRO A 488 -13.54 31.49 -25.75
C PRO A 488 -14.93 31.86 -26.32
N PHE A 489 -14.98 32.17 -27.61
CA PHE A 489 -16.22 32.26 -28.34
C PHE A 489 -16.91 30.92 -28.18
N TYR A 490 -17.96 30.86 -27.39
CA TYR A 490 -18.99 29.86 -27.56
C TYR A 490 -19.70 30.22 -28.86
N ASP A 491 -19.14 29.76 -29.96
CA ASP A 491 -19.83 29.76 -31.23
C ASP A 491 -21.01 28.79 -31.10
N GLU A 492 -22.22 29.29 -31.39
CA GLU A 492 -23.46 28.50 -31.39
C GLU A 492 -23.45 27.35 -32.41
N THR A 493 -22.39 27.20 -33.20
CA THR A 493 -22.18 26.14 -34.19
C THR A 493 -21.85 24.77 -33.60
N VAL A 494 -21.59 24.63 -32.29
CA VAL A 494 -21.45 23.32 -31.60
C VAL A 494 -22.81 22.59 -31.43
N LYS A 495 -23.90 23.14 -31.93
CA LYS A 495 -25.22 22.48 -31.95
C LYS A 495 -25.38 21.36 -33.01
N ILE A 496 -24.36 21.07 -33.83
CA ILE A 496 -24.53 20.17 -35.00
C ILE A 496 -24.26 18.67 -34.68
N TRP A 497 -23.87 18.30 -33.49
CA TRP A 497 -23.65 16.88 -33.15
C TRP A 497 -24.68 16.28 -32.18
N ARG A 498 -25.91 16.80 -32.20
CA ARG A 498 -27.06 16.14 -31.56
C ARG A 498 -28.15 15.96 -32.57
N ASN A 499 -28.05 15.00 -33.42
CA ASN A 499 -29.12 14.29 -34.18
C ASN A 499 -28.47 13.57 -35.35
N GLU A 500 -28.08 12.32 -35.10
CA GLU A 500 -28.29 11.18 -35.95
C GLU A 500 -27.93 9.92 -35.21
#